data_e68f85690de5e02c97ecd72fc53139e6
#
_entry.id   e68f85690de5e02c97ecd72fc53139e6
#
_cell.length_a   1.000
_cell.length_b   1.000
_cell.length_c   1.000
_cell.angle_alpha   90.00
_cell.angle_beta   90.00
_cell.angle_gamma   90.00
#
_symmetry.space_group_name_H-M   'P 1'
#
loop_
_entity.id
_entity.type
_entity.pdbx_description
1 polymer ?
#
loop_
_entity_poly.entity_id
_entity_poly.type
_entity_poly.pdbx_seq_one_letter_code
_entity_poly.pdbx_strand_id
1 'polypeptide(L)'
;MKLNYREDSHLYGWSGAFGRNIIFTLTLIALGLSLYLQDRALGTAFADVSAADHIGYMLRVTARIAFVLLLLAMIARPFRQLTGMGSELLRHRRYLGLAMAFVHTVHFGYVVAYLQTSGEPLEMVTLIFGGLAFLLTWIMAATSNNASQRALKAWWRRIHTLGIYYVWLIFMNTFIGVLLATSDPLYVGIVAVGLVAVSLRIAVFLRQRFSRTA
;
A
#
# COMPACT_ATOMS: atom_id res chain seq x y z
N MET A 1 29.65 -7.45 15.88
CA MET A 1 29.86 -8.14 14.62
C MET A 1 29.60 -7.16 13.48
N LYS A 2 30.66 -6.52 12.96
CA LYS A 2 30.58 -5.60 11.81
C LYS A 2 30.47 -6.47 10.55
N LEU A 3 29.29 -6.55 9.96
CA LEU A 3 29.08 -7.15 8.65
C LEU A 3 29.91 -6.39 7.62
N ASN A 4 30.80 -7.09 6.94
CA ASN A 4 31.69 -6.55 5.92
C ASN A 4 30.85 -6.19 4.67
N TYR A 5 30.49 -4.92 4.54
CA TYR A 5 29.54 -4.37 3.56
C TYR A 5 30.09 -4.33 2.12
N ARG A 6 31.31 -4.79 1.89
CA ARG A 6 32.02 -4.61 0.62
C ARG A 6 32.06 -5.85 -0.31
N GLU A 7 31.90 -7.05 0.23
CA GLU A 7 31.99 -8.29 -0.59
C GLU A 7 30.66 -8.71 -1.22
N ASP A 8 29.52 -8.28 -0.66
CA ASP A 8 28.19 -8.67 -1.15
C ASP A 8 27.62 -7.76 -2.25
N SER A 9 28.34 -6.73 -2.70
CA SER A 9 27.80 -5.73 -3.63
C SER A 9 27.42 -6.28 -5.01
N HIS A 10 28.10 -7.32 -5.48
CA HIS A 10 27.84 -7.95 -6.78
C HIS A 10 26.63 -8.91 -6.75
N LEU A 11 26.36 -9.56 -5.62
CA LEU A 11 25.15 -10.37 -5.41
C LEU A 11 23.90 -9.50 -5.21
N TYR A 12 24.06 -8.29 -4.64
CA TYR A 12 22.98 -7.36 -4.37
C TYR A 12 22.35 -6.74 -5.65
N GLY A 13 23.10 -6.58 -6.72
CA GLY A 13 22.61 -5.98 -7.98
C GLY A 13 21.55 -6.85 -8.68
N TRP A 14 21.81 -8.13 -8.79
CA TRP A 14 20.93 -9.07 -9.50
C TRP A 14 19.66 -9.41 -8.68
N SER A 15 19.81 -9.71 -7.39
CA SER A 15 18.68 -10.01 -6.52
C SER A 15 17.74 -8.80 -6.35
N GLY A 16 18.26 -7.58 -6.32
CA GLY A 16 17.46 -6.37 -6.24
C GLY A 16 16.62 -6.09 -7.49
N ALA A 17 17.21 -6.29 -8.69
CA ALA A 17 16.48 -6.13 -9.96
C ALA A 17 15.43 -7.23 -10.16
N PHE A 18 15.76 -8.47 -9.84
CA PHE A 18 14.86 -9.62 -9.94
C PHE A 18 13.64 -9.45 -9.04
N GLY A 19 13.83 -9.15 -7.74
CA GLY A 19 12.73 -8.94 -6.81
C GLY A 19 11.87 -7.75 -7.16
N ARG A 20 12.46 -6.65 -7.68
CA ARG A 20 11.71 -5.52 -8.23
C ARG A 20 10.80 -5.98 -9.36
N ASN A 21 11.35 -6.69 -10.34
CA ASN A 21 10.60 -7.14 -11.51
C ASN A 21 9.44 -8.07 -11.11
N ILE A 22 9.67 -9.01 -10.18
CA ILE A 22 8.62 -9.88 -9.63
C ILE A 22 7.49 -9.05 -9.03
N ILE A 23 7.78 -8.07 -8.16
CA ILE A 23 6.75 -7.27 -7.49
C ILE A 23 5.88 -6.54 -8.53
N PHE A 24 6.51 -5.86 -9.50
CA PHE A 24 5.74 -5.15 -10.54
C PHE A 24 4.98 -6.10 -11.45
N THR A 25 5.58 -7.23 -11.85
CA THR A 25 4.90 -8.26 -12.65
C THR A 25 3.68 -8.82 -11.92
N LEU A 26 3.82 -9.22 -10.67
CA LEU A 26 2.68 -9.71 -9.86
C LEU A 26 1.61 -8.64 -9.67
N THR A 27 1.99 -7.38 -9.50
CA THR A 27 1.06 -6.25 -9.41
C THR A 27 0.27 -6.08 -10.72
N LEU A 28 0.94 -6.13 -11.87
CA LEU A 28 0.29 -6.03 -13.18
C LEU A 28 -0.59 -7.24 -13.47
N ILE A 29 -0.14 -8.46 -13.09
CA ILE A 29 -0.96 -9.68 -13.19
C ILE A 29 -2.21 -9.54 -12.32
N ALA A 30 -2.10 -9.05 -11.08
CA ALA A 30 -3.25 -8.86 -10.22
C ALA A 30 -4.27 -7.87 -10.80
N LEU A 31 -3.80 -6.75 -11.38
CA LEU A 31 -4.67 -5.80 -12.07
C LEU A 31 -5.29 -6.41 -13.34
N GLY A 32 -4.50 -7.07 -14.18
CA GLY A 32 -4.98 -7.72 -15.41
C GLY A 32 -5.98 -8.85 -15.13
N LEU A 33 -5.70 -9.68 -14.11
CA LEU A 33 -6.61 -10.73 -13.68
C LEU A 33 -7.92 -10.15 -13.12
N SER A 34 -7.86 -9.03 -12.42
CA SER A 34 -9.07 -8.35 -11.94
C SER A 34 -9.93 -7.85 -13.09
N LEU A 35 -9.33 -7.32 -14.15
CA LEU A 35 -10.05 -6.94 -15.37
C LEU A 35 -10.64 -8.16 -16.08
N TYR A 36 -9.89 -9.26 -16.18
CA TYR A 36 -10.34 -10.50 -16.82
C TYR A 36 -11.49 -11.19 -16.06
N LEU A 37 -11.51 -11.10 -14.73
CA LEU A 37 -12.53 -11.73 -13.89
C LEU A 37 -13.71 -10.80 -13.56
N GLN A 38 -13.76 -9.63 -14.16
CA GLN A 38 -14.76 -8.61 -13.84
C GLN A 38 -16.20 -9.08 -14.09
N ASP A 39 -16.46 -9.72 -15.23
CA ASP A 39 -17.74 -10.28 -15.60
C ASP A 39 -18.25 -11.28 -14.56
N ARG A 40 -17.40 -12.20 -14.12
CA ARG A 40 -17.73 -13.18 -13.07
C ARG A 40 -17.98 -12.51 -11.71
N ALA A 41 -17.18 -11.51 -11.39
CA ALA A 41 -17.31 -10.78 -10.12
C ALA A 41 -18.59 -9.93 -10.05
N LEU A 42 -19.05 -9.43 -11.20
CA LEU A 42 -20.28 -8.64 -11.32
C LEU A 42 -21.52 -9.52 -11.62
N GLY A 43 -21.32 -10.79 -12.00
CA GLY A 43 -22.42 -11.66 -12.41
C GLY A 43 -23.09 -11.25 -13.73
N THR A 44 -22.40 -10.45 -14.56
CA THR A 44 -22.90 -9.86 -15.80
C THR A 44 -21.96 -10.23 -16.94
N ALA A 45 -22.49 -10.56 -18.12
CA ALA A 45 -21.66 -10.84 -19.30
C ALA A 45 -20.75 -9.64 -19.61
N PHE A 46 -19.51 -9.88 -20.03
CA PHE A 46 -18.51 -8.83 -20.24
C PHE A 46 -18.98 -7.72 -21.17
N ALA A 47 -19.76 -8.08 -22.20
CA ALA A 47 -20.33 -7.13 -23.17
C ALA A 47 -21.42 -6.22 -22.57
N ASP A 48 -22.01 -6.62 -21.45
CA ASP A 48 -23.14 -5.92 -20.81
C ASP A 48 -22.70 -5.13 -19.58
N VAL A 49 -21.40 -5.12 -19.25
CA VAL A 49 -20.86 -4.36 -18.12
C VAL A 49 -20.94 -2.87 -18.42
N SER A 50 -21.75 -2.15 -17.64
CA SER A 50 -21.85 -0.70 -17.79
C SER A 50 -20.55 0.01 -17.34
N ALA A 51 -20.31 1.23 -17.83
CA ALA A 51 -19.18 2.04 -17.39
C ALA A 51 -19.21 2.30 -15.87
N ALA A 52 -20.38 2.49 -15.29
CA ALA A 52 -20.55 2.71 -13.85
C ALA A 52 -20.17 1.47 -13.04
N ASP A 53 -20.60 0.27 -13.48
CA ASP A 53 -20.24 -0.99 -12.83
C ASP A 53 -18.75 -1.26 -12.91
N HIS A 54 -18.14 -1.00 -14.09
CA HIS A 54 -16.70 -1.10 -14.28
C HIS A 54 -15.94 -0.19 -13.31
N ILE A 55 -16.29 1.11 -13.27
CA ILE A 55 -15.65 2.07 -12.40
C ILE A 55 -15.80 1.66 -10.93
N GLY A 56 -17.01 1.33 -10.49
CA GLY A 56 -17.28 0.91 -9.12
C GLY A 56 -16.54 -0.37 -8.72
N TYR A 57 -16.44 -1.35 -9.63
CA TYR A 57 -15.66 -2.55 -9.41
C TYR A 57 -14.16 -2.24 -9.29
N MET A 58 -13.60 -1.49 -10.22
CA MET A 58 -12.17 -1.17 -10.24
C MET A 58 -11.76 -0.28 -9.06
N LEU A 59 -12.62 0.62 -8.59
CA LEU A 59 -12.40 1.37 -7.34
C LEU A 59 -12.14 0.43 -6.16
N ARG A 60 -13.00 -0.57 -5.98
CA ARG A 60 -12.88 -1.54 -4.88
C ARG A 60 -11.63 -2.39 -5.01
N VAL A 61 -11.33 -2.89 -6.21
CA VAL A 61 -10.20 -3.79 -6.46
C VAL A 61 -8.86 -3.06 -6.31
N THR A 62 -8.72 -1.89 -6.94
CA THR A 62 -7.47 -1.12 -6.89
C THR A 62 -7.17 -0.65 -5.47
N ALA A 63 -8.20 -0.26 -4.68
CA ALA A 63 -8.04 0.05 -3.27
C ALA A 63 -7.50 -1.15 -2.47
N ARG A 64 -8.05 -2.35 -2.68
CA ARG A 64 -7.61 -3.59 -1.98
C ARG A 64 -6.18 -3.96 -2.36
N ILE A 65 -5.81 -3.93 -3.65
CA ILE A 65 -4.45 -4.23 -4.09
C ILE A 65 -3.45 -3.22 -3.50
N ALA A 66 -3.76 -1.91 -3.58
CA ALA A 66 -2.92 -0.86 -3.01
C ALA A 66 -2.74 -1.06 -1.49
N PHE A 67 -3.81 -1.42 -0.78
CA PHE A 67 -3.77 -1.66 0.66
C PHE A 67 -2.90 -2.88 1.02
N VAL A 68 -3.00 -3.99 0.30
CA VAL A 68 -2.14 -5.16 0.52
C VAL A 68 -0.66 -4.78 0.35
N LEU A 69 -0.31 -4.06 -0.72
CA LEU A 69 1.06 -3.60 -0.97
C LEU A 69 1.55 -2.64 0.13
N LEU A 70 0.67 -1.75 0.62
CA LEU A 70 0.93 -0.86 1.75
C LEU A 70 1.24 -1.66 3.02
N LEU A 71 0.42 -2.65 3.35
CA LEU A 71 0.60 -3.48 4.53
C LEU A 71 1.90 -4.28 4.46
N LEU A 72 2.22 -4.90 3.33
CA LEU A 72 3.49 -5.61 3.12
C LEU A 72 4.70 -4.67 3.32
N ALA A 73 4.65 -3.45 2.76
CA ALA A 73 5.68 -2.46 2.99
C ALA A 73 5.74 -1.99 4.47
N MET A 74 4.58 -1.91 5.14
CA MET A 74 4.47 -1.47 6.53
C MET A 74 5.01 -2.51 7.51
N ILE A 75 4.72 -3.79 7.32
CA ILE A 75 5.13 -4.87 8.23
C ILE A 75 6.55 -5.38 7.98
N ALA A 76 7.18 -5.10 6.85
CA ALA A 76 8.47 -5.67 6.45
C ALA A 76 9.55 -5.57 7.55
N ARG A 77 9.69 -4.41 8.17
CA ARG A 77 10.67 -4.19 9.24
C ARG A 77 10.24 -4.80 10.59
N PRO A 78 9.03 -4.55 11.12
CA PRO A 78 8.60 -5.17 12.39
C PRO A 78 8.57 -6.69 12.31
N PHE A 79 8.11 -7.27 11.21
CA PHE A 79 8.12 -8.73 11.03
C PHE A 79 9.54 -9.30 11.15
N ARG A 80 10.51 -8.73 10.44
CA ARG A 80 11.93 -9.13 10.54
C ARG A 80 12.47 -9.01 11.97
N GLN A 81 12.11 -7.95 12.70
CA GLN A 81 12.60 -7.70 14.05
C GLN A 81 12.00 -8.63 15.10
N LEU A 82 10.76 -9.08 14.91
CA LEU A 82 10.07 -9.95 15.85
C LEU A 82 10.38 -11.44 15.62
N THR A 83 10.45 -11.85 14.35
CA THR A 83 10.54 -13.27 13.98
C THR A 83 11.95 -13.71 13.55
N GLY A 84 12.83 -12.77 13.21
CA GLY A 84 14.11 -13.07 12.54
C GLY A 84 13.95 -13.44 11.07
N MET A 85 12.74 -13.64 10.56
CA MET A 85 12.42 -14.01 9.17
C MET A 85 12.05 -12.79 8.31
N GLY A 86 11.80 -13.00 7.01
CA GLY A 86 11.31 -11.93 6.12
C GLY A 86 12.39 -10.95 5.65
N SER A 87 13.65 -11.39 5.55
CA SER A 87 14.76 -10.59 4.99
C SER A 87 14.47 -10.11 3.57
N GLU A 88 13.86 -10.96 2.74
CA GLU A 88 13.49 -10.62 1.37
C GLU A 88 12.40 -9.54 1.33
N LEU A 89 11.37 -9.65 2.18
CA LEU A 89 10.33 -8.63 2.28
C LEU A 89 10.92 -7.26 2.67
N LEU A 90 11.85 -7.25 3.62
CA LEU A 90 12.53 -6.03 4.05
C LEU A 90 13.44 -5.45 2.95
N ARG A 91 14.15 -6.31 2.21
CA ARG A 91 15.02 -5.93 1.09
C ARG A 91 14.22 -5.23 -0.01
N HIS A 92 13.03 -5.75 -0.33
CA HIS A 92 12.19 -5.28 -1.41
C HIS A 92 11.14 -4.24 -0.97
N ARG A 93 11.14 -3.81 0.29
CA ARG A 93 10.18 -2.86 0.86
C ARG A 93 9.99 -1.58 0.03
N ARG A 94 11.08 -1.06 -0.57
CA ARG A 94 11.02 0.12 -1.44
C ARG A 94 10.15 -0.14 -2.66
N TYR A 95 10.32 -1.28 -3.29
CA TYR A 95 9.58 -1.65 -4.50
C TYR A 95 8.11 -1.95 -4.21
N LEU A 96 7.80 -2.52 -3.05
CA LEU A 96 6.42 -2.64 -2.57
C LEU A 96 5.76 -1.28 -2.41
N GLY A 97 6.46 -0.30 -1.82
CA GLY A 97 5.95 1.06 -1.70
C GLY A 97 5.75 1.76 -3.05
N LEU A 98 6.65 1.55 -4.01
CA LEU A 98 6.51 2.09 -5.36
C LEU A 98 5.37 1.41 -6.15
N ALA A 99 5.22 0.09 -6.03
CA ALA A 99 4.10 -0.64 -6.63
C ALA A 99 2.76 -0.20 -6.02
N MET A 100 2.71 0.01 -4.70
CA MET A 100 1.57 0.59 -4.02
C MET A 100 1.22 1.98 -4.58
N ALA A 101 2.21 2.86 -4.73
CA ALA A 101 2.01 4.20 -5.28
C ALA A 101 1.49 4.15 -6.72
N PHE A 102 2.00 3.22 -7.53
CA PHE A 102 1.50 2.99 -8.89
C PHE A 102 0.02 2.58 -8.89
N VAL A 103 -0.36 1.54 -8.11
CA VAL A 103 -1.75 1.09 -8.03
C VAL A 103 -2.65 2.18 -7.45
N HIS A 104 -2.17 2.93 -6.45
CA HIS A 104 -2.91 4.04 -5.84
C HIS A 104 -3.12 5.19 -6.85
N THR A 105 -2.19 5.41 -7.78
CA THR A 105 -2.37 6.36 -8.89
C THR A 105 -3.44 5.87 -9.87
N VAL A 106 -3.45 4.57 -10.21
CA VAL A 106 -4.53 3.97 -11.00
C VAL A 106 -5.87 4.13 -10.28
N HIS A 107 -5.91 3.86 -8.98
CA HIS A 107 -7.09 4.08 -8.14
C HIS A 107 -7.56 5.53 -8.17
N PHE A 108 -6.65 6.50 -8.12
CA PHE A 108 -6.99 7.92 -8.26
C PHE A 108 -7.68 8.22 -9.58
N GLY A 109 -7.22 7.62 -10.68
CA GLY A 109 -7.90 7.75 -11.98
C GLY A 109 -9.35 7.26 -11.93
N TYR A 110 -9.61 6.12 -11.28
CA TYR A 110 -10.99 5.63 -11.08
C TYR A 110 -11.80 6.49 -10.11
N VAL A 111 -11.20 7.11 -9.10
CA VAL A 111 -11.87 8.10 -8.24
C VAL A 111 -12.34 9.29 -9.07
N VAL A 112 -11.47 9.83 -9.93
CA VAL A 112 -11.83 10.95 -10.83
C VAL A 112 -12.94 10.54 -11.80
N ALA A 113 -12.85 9.36 -12.41
CA ALA A 113 -13.89 8.83 -13.30
C ALA A 113 -15.23 8.67 -12.57
N TYR A 114 -15.21 8.15 -11.34
CA TYR A 114 -16.41 8.02 -10.51
C TYR A 114 -17.08 9.38 -10.24
N LEU A 115 -16.29 10.39 -9.86
CA LEU A 115 -16.82 11.74 -9.60
C LEU A 115 -17.44 12.40 -10.83
N GLN A 116 -16.90 12.08 -12.02
CA GLN A 116 -17.44 12.60 -13.28
C GLN A 116 -18.73 11.90 -13.71
N THR A 117 -18.92 10.64 -13.34
CA THR A 117 -20.05 9.81 -13.81
C THR A 117 -21.18 9.69 -12.79
N SER A 118 -20.90 9.79 -11.49
CA SER A 118 -21.92 9.63 -10.44
C SER A 118 -22.82 10.85 -10.27
N GLY A 119 -22.36 12.05 -10.64
CA GLY A 119 -23.07 13.30 -10.35
C GLY A 119 -23.14 13.65 -8.85
N GLU A 120 -22.56 12.81 -8.00
CA GLU A 120 -22.53 13.02 -6.56
C GLU A 120 -21.65 14.22 -6.20
N PRO A 121 -22.09 15.11 -5.30
CA PRO A 121 -21.27 16.22 -4.85
C PRO A 121 -20.05 15.68 -4.08
N LEU A 122 -18.87 16.18 -4.42
CA LEU A 122 -17.66 15.81 -3.71
C LEU A 122 -17.68 16.41 -2.30
N GLU A 123 -17.81 15.56 -1.30
CA GLU A 123 -17.71 16.00 0.09
C GLU A 123 -16.33 16.61 0.37
N MET A 124 -16.31 17.83 0.89
CA MET A 124 -15.08 18.57 1.19
C MET A 124 -14.14 17.79 2.12
N VAL A 125 -14.69 17.04 3.07
CA VAL A 125 -13.91 16.18 3.99
C VAL A 125 -13.18 15.10 3.22
N THR A 126 -13.87 14.39 2.32
CA THR A 126 -13.29 13.34 1.48
C THR A 126 -12.23 13.91 0.54
N LEU A 127 -12.47 15.08 -0.06
CA LEU A 127 -11.48 15.75 -0.92
C LEU A 127 -10.21 16.11 -0.17
N ILE A 128 -10.32 16.73 1.00
CA ILE A 128 -9.13 17.16 1.78
C ILE A 128 -8.35 15.95 2.28
N PHE A 129 -8.99 15.05 3.00
CA PHE A 129 -8.29 13.93 3.63
C PHE A 129 -7.84 12.87 2.62
N GLY A 130 -8.67 12.53 1.64
CA GLY A 130 -8.31 11.61 0.55
C GLY A 130 -7.26 12.21 -0.37
N GLY A 131 -7.42 13.48 -0.77
CA GLY A 131 -6.46 14.20 -1.60
C GLY A 131 -5.08 14.30 -0.94
N LEU A 132 -5.02 14.55 0.38
CA LEU A 132 -3.77 14.54 1.13
C LEU A 132 -3.11 13.15 1.15
N ALA A 133 -3.89 12.06 1.20
CA ALA A 133 -3.35 10.70 1.12
C ALA A 133 -2.68 10.43 -0.23
N PHE A 134 -3.29 10.88 -1.35
CA PHE A 134 -2.67 10.79 -2.68
C PHE A 134 -1.39 11.63 -2.76
N LEU A 135 -1.44 12.88 -2.31
CA LEU A 135 -0.28 13.78 -2.30
C LEU A 135 0.89 13.18 -1.51
N LEU A 136 0.64 12.68 -0.30
CA LEU A 136 1.66 12.04 0.54
C LEU A 136 2.21 10.77 -0.13
N THR A 137 1.37 9.97 -0.79
CA THR A 137 1.81 8.79 -1.54
C THR A 137 2.77 9.19 -2.65
N TRP A 138 2.46 10.22 -3.43
CA TRP A 138 3.32 10.70 -4.51
C TRP A 138 4.63 11.31 -4.00
N ILE A 139 4.59 12.09 -2.91
CA ILE A 139 5.80 12.62 -2.26
C ILE A 139 6.68 11.46 -1.78
N MET A 140 6.11 10.45 -1.13
CA MET A 140 6.86 9.26 -0.69
C MET A 140 7.44 8.48 -1.86
N ALA A 141 6.72 8.31 -2.96
CA ALA A 141 7.22 7.65 -4.17
C ALA A 141 8.38 8.42 -4.81
N ALA A 142 8.22 9.72 -5.03
CA ALA A 142 9.24 10.60 -5.61
C ALA A 142 10.52 10.65 -4.77
N THR A 143 10.38 10.57 -3.45
CA THR A 143 11.52 10.58 -2.50
C THR A 143 12.04 9.19 -2.15
N SER A 144 11.50 8.10 -2.75
CA SER A 144 11.92 6.73 -2.52
C SER A 144 13.21 6.36 -3.29
N ASN A 145 14.25 7.18 -3.14
CA ASN A 145 15.55 6.95 -3.76
C ASN A 145 16.70 7.33 -2.80
N ASN A 146 17.91 6.86 -3.12
CA ASN A 146 19.08 7.09 -2.25
C ASN A 146 19.53 8.55 -2.22
N ALA A 147 19.33 9.31 -3.30
CA ALA A 147 19.67 10.73 -3.36
C ALA A 147 18.79 11.54 -2.42
N SER A 148 17.46 11.37 -2.51
CA SER A 148 16.50 12.02 -1.61
C SER A 148 16.71 11.63 -0.14
N GLN A 149 17.02 10.35 0.13
CA GLN A 149 17.31 9.90 1.50
C GLN A 149 18.54 10.59 2.10
N ARG A 150 19.62 10.78 1.30
CA ARG A 150 20.82 11.51 1.73
C ARG A 150 20.56 13.00 1.89
N ALA A 151 19.82 13.61 0.97
CA ALA A 151 19.53 15.03 0.99
C ALA A 151 18.60 15.43 2.14
N LEU A 152 17.49 14.72 2.31
CA LEU A 152 16.46 15.03 3.30
C LEU A 152 16.76 14.50 4.71
N LYS A 153 17.67 13.54 4.87
CA LYS A 153 18.13 13.01 6.18
C LYS A 153 16.96 12.67 7.14
N ALA A 154 16.83 13.44 8.23
CA ALA A 154 15.81 13.24 9.25
C ALA A 154 14.39 13.52 8.71
N TRP A 155 14.23 14.49 7.81
CA TRP A 155 12.96 14.80 7.18
C TRP A 155 12.45 13.66 6.32
N TRP A 156 13.33 12.97 5.58
CA TRP A 156 12.96 11.77 4.82
C TRP A 156 12.25 10.75 5.72
N ARG A 157 12.84 10.46 6.89
CA ARG A 157 12.24 9.51 7.85
C ARG A 157 10.88 9.99 8.38
N ARG A 158 10.75 11.30 8.68
CA ARG A 158 9.49 11.88 9.16
C ARG A 158 8.39 11.77 8.09
N ILE A 159 8.66 12.20 6.87
CA ILE A 159 7.72 12.13 5.75
C ILE A 159 7.26 10.69 5.52
N HIS A 160 8.20 9.74 5.39
CA HIS A 160 7.84 8.34 5.15
C HIS A 160 7.17 7.66 6.35
N THR A 161 7.47 8.07 7.57
CA THR A 161 6.80 7.50 8.75
C THR A 161 5.39 8.07 8.90
N LEU A 162 5.24 9.38 8.86
CA LEU A 162 3.92 10.03 8.98
C LEU A 162 3.03 9.67 7.78
N GLY A 163 3.59 9.70 6.57
CA GLY A 163 2.85 9.40 5.35
C GLY A 163 2.29 7.98 5.34
N ILE A 164 3.09 6.96 5.71
CA ILE A 164 2.61 5.57 5.71
C ILE A 164 1.49 5.34 6.73
N TYR A 165 1.56 5.98 7.91
CA TYR A 165 0.49 5.89 8.92
C TYR A 165 -0.75 6.66 8.48
N TYR A 166 -0.57 7.82 7.87
CA TYR A 166 -1.70 8.61 7.37
C TYR A 166 -2.46 7.87 6.26
N VAL A 167 -1.73 7.36 5.26
CA VAL A 167 -2.34 6.59 4.17
C VAL A 167 -3.01 5.33 4.71
N TRP A 168 -2.39 4.61 5.65
CA TRP A 168 -3.02 3.48 6.34
C TRP A 168 -4.32 3.89 7.04
N LEU A 169 -4.33 5.01 7.75
CA LEU A 169 -5.52 5.51 8.44
C LEU A 169 -6.67 5.80 7.48
N ILE A 170 -6.38 6.42 6.33
CA ILE A 170 -7.40 6.71 5.30
C ILE A 170 -7.98 5.42 4.73
N PHE A 171 -7.14 4.42 4.39
CA PHE A 171 -7.63 3.10 3.96
C PHE A 171 -8.49 2.43 5.03
N MET A 172 -8.04 2.44 6.29
CA MET A 172 -8.80 1.85 7.40
C MET A 172 -10.15 2.54 7.58
N ASN A 173 -10.18 3.87 7.56
CA ASN A 173 -11.43 4.62 7.64
C ASN A 173 -12.40 4.24 6.50
N THR A 174 -11.90 4.14 5.27
CA THR A 174 -12.70 3.72 4.10
C THR A 174 -13.24 2.31 4.26
N PHE A 175 -12.39 1.34 4.63
CA PHE A 175 -12.82 -0.07 4.75
C PHE A 175 -13.74 -0.30 5.95
N ILE A 176 -13.54 0.40 7.06
CA ILE A 176 -14.48 0.38 8.20
C ILE A 176 -15.82 0.99 7.76
N GLY A 177 -15.82 2.10 7.03
CA GLY A 177 -17.05 2.70 6.49
C GLY A 177 -17.82 1.73 5.60
N VAL A 178 -17.14 1.04 4.66
CA VAL A 178 -17.76 0.03 3.80
C VAL A 178 -18.27 -1.15 4.63
N LEU A 179 -17.50 -1.64 5.61
CA LEU A 179 -17.94 -2.71 6.51
C LEU A 179 -19.23 -2.37 7.23
N LEU A 180 -19.32 -1.17 7.79
CA LEU A 180 -20.51 -0.70 8.51
C LEU A 180 -21.72 -0.51 7.59
N ALA A 181 -21.50 -0.10 6.34
CA ALA A 181 -22.55 0.10 5.36
C ALA A 181 -23.09 -1.19 4.74
N THR A 182 -22.21 -2.22 4.54
CA THR A 182 -22.55 -3.42 3.78
C THR A 182 -22.64 -4.68 4.63
N SER A 183 -22.02 -4.70 5.81
CA SER A 183 -21.83 -5.89 6.66
C SER A 183 -21.15 -7.07 5.94
N ASP A 184 -20.39 -6.78 4.84
CA ASP A 184 -19.69 -7.79 4.06
C ASP A 184 -18.51 -8.38 4.86
N PRO A 185 -18.50 -9.71 5.15
CA PRO A 185 -17.45 -10.36 5.95
C PRO A 185 -16.04 -10.23 5.35
N LEU A 186 -15.90 -9.99 4.06
CA LEU A 186 -14.61 -9.71 3.44
C LEU A 186 -13.92 -8.50 4.10
N TYR A 187 -14.68 -7.44 4.40
CA TYR A 187 -14.13 -6.25 5.03
C TYR A 187 -13.76 -6.44 6.49
N VAL A 188 -14.37 -7.40 7.19
CA VAL A 188 -13.89 -7.82 8.52
C VAL A 188 -12.45 -8.33 8.44
N GLY A 189 -12.15 -9.20 7.46
CA GLY A 189 -10.81 -9.71 7.22
C GLY A 189 -9.82 -8.60 6.86
N ILE A 190 -10.19 -7.68 5.97
CA ILE A 190 -9.35 -6.55 5.54
C ILE A 190 -9.02 -5.64 6.73
N VAL A 191 -10.00 -5.28 7.53
CA VAL A 191 -9.82 -4.44 8.74
C VAL A 191 -8.96 -5.16 9.77
N ALA A 192 -9.20 -6.45 10.02
CA ALA A 192 -8.42 -7.25 10.96
C ALA A 192 -6.93 -7.29 10.57
N VAL A 193 -6.61 -7.56 9.31
CA VAL A 193 -5.21 -7.57 8.82
C VAL A 193 -4.58 -6.18 8.93
N GLY A 194 -5.33 -5.12 8.66
CA GLY A 194 -4.88 -3.74 8.86
C GLY A 194 -4.53 -3.43 10.32
N LEU A 195 -5.35 -3.89 11.27
CA LEU A 195 -5.10 -3.75 12.71
C LEU A 195 -3.89 -4.58 13.16
N VAL A 196 -3.74 -5.82 12.67
CA VAL A 196 -2.55 -6.65 12.95
C VAL A 196 -1.27 -5.95 12.50
N ALA A 197 -1.27 -5.32 11.31
CA ALA A 197 -0.10 -4.61 10.80
C ALA A 197 0.35 -3.46 11.70
N VAL A 198 -0.57 -2.66 12.21
CA VAL A 198 -0.21 -1.56 13.14
C VAL A 198 0.18 -2.10 14.51
N SER A 199 -0.47 -3.15 15.01
CA SER A 199 -0.14 -3.80 16.29
C SER A 199 1.29 -4.35 16.29
N LEU A 200 1.75 -4.99 15.20
CA LEU A 200 3.13 -5.43 15.04
C LEU A 200 4.14 -4.26 15.16
N ARG A 201 3.80 -3.09 14.61
CA ARG A 201 4.66 -1.90 14.71
C ARG A 201 4.70 -1.35 16.13
N ILE A 202 3.57 -1.33 16.80
CA ILE A 202 3.47 -0.90 18.21
C ILE A 202 4.28 -1.86 19.11
N ALA A 203 4.13 -3.16 18.92
CA ALA A 203 4.87 -4.17 19.67
C ALA A 203 6.39 -3.98 19.57
N VAL A 204 6.91 -3.76 18.34
CA VAL A 204 8.33 -3.48 18.14
C VAL A 204 8.76 -2.18 18.82
N PHE A 205 7.96 -1.13 18.72
CA PHE A 205 8.26 0.16 19.35
C PHE A 205 8.35 0.02 20.89
N LEU A 206 7.40 -0.65 21.49
CA LEU A 206 7.37 -0.91 22.94
C LEU A 206 8.57 -1.76 23.36
N ARG A 207 8.85 -2.86 22.66
CA ARG A 207 10.02 -3.72 22.93
C ARG A 207 11.33 -2.94 22.91
N GLN A 208 11.51 -2.03 21.93
CA GLN A 208 12.73 -1.22 21.82
C GLN A 208 12.82 -0.16 22.93
N ARG A 209 11.70 0.36 23.40
CA ARG A 209 11.67 1.34 24.49
C ARG A 209 12.04 0.66 25.81
N PHE A 210 11.44 -0.47 26.14
CA PHE A 210 11.73 -1.17 27.39
C PHE A 210 13.14 -1.76 27.46
N SER A 211 13.72 -2.23 26.34
CA SER A 211 15.11 -2.72 26.32
C SER A 211 16.16 -1.62 26.41
N ARG A 212 15.80 -0.34 26.39
CA ARG A 212 16.72 0.81 26.62
C ARG A 212 16.69 1.32 28.05
N THR A 213 15.70 0.92 28.82
CA THR A 213 15.50 1.34 30.22
C THR A 213 15.94 0.28 31.21
N ALA A 214 16.21 -0.94 30.76
CA ALA A 214 16.84 -2.04 31.50
C ALA A 214 18.35 -2.09 31.20
#